data_a09fa79aefd5a9681abf4f8f7cb25710
#
_entry.id   a09fa79aefd5a9681abf4f8f7cb25710
#
_cell.length_a   1.000
_cell.length_b   1.000
_cell.length_c   1.000
_cell.angle_alpha   90.00
_cell.angle_beta   90.00
_cell.angle_gamma   90.00
#
_symmetry.space_group_name_H-M   'P 1'
#
loop_
_entity.id
_entity.type
_entity.pdbx_description
1 polymer ?
#
loop_
_entity_poly.entity_id
_entity_poly.type
_entity_poly.pdbx_seq_one_letter_code
_entity_poly.pdbx_strand_id
1 'polypeptide(L)'
;LYLASKRINGRIHYFIRESYQQQNSFLSRDLIELGPDPARFIIYPGGNAFYISESIEERLLDMGAEKSLDELEDIFWRFVQPEIRRVLEPFRRREDRHRTNRRKQAPEKRILRPLHLFDKRRAHYLKFGQIDQRNIGRVPLKMFRGLFNKSRDEIEHRFMDMEAALSPREYKTYTYTIFDLQRYFHQSIAISNPQMLSQAKVDEHFIEQICRLNQDPIFWAGTEATDRLHDFLVRYVLMHFDYDYAPGSFMEDYLRQFINSRREYRPPYKRAAAGLKEASAILGISAVNLKKMSRQDLNRLYRRKAQELHPDKGGDHDQFVSLTEAYHELIKTKK
;
A
#
# COMPACT_ATOMS: atom_id res chain seq x y z
N LEU A 1 10.33 -12.79 7.09
CA LEU A 1 11.68 -12.24 6.95
C LEU A 1 11.66 -10.92 6.20
N TYR A 2 12.67 -10.07 6.42
CA TYR A 2 12.86 -8.82 5.66
C TYR A 2 14.34 -8.43 5.65
N LEU A 3 14.68 -7.58 4.68
CA LEU A 3 16.01 -7.00 4.60
C LEU A 3 16.06 -5.71 5.42
N ALA A 4 16.99 -5.65 6.35
CA ALA A 4 17.34 -4.45 7.08
C ALA A 4 18.70 -3.92 6.63
N SER A 5 18.91 -2.63 6.75
CA SER A 5 20.18 -2.00 6.50
C SER A 5 20.56 -1.07 7.64
N LYS A 6 21.84 -1.08 8.00
CA LYS A 6 22.40 -0.22 9.04
C LYS A 6 23.74 0.35 8.58
N ARG A 7 24.01 1.59 8.87
CA ARG A 7 25.31 2.20 8.58
C ARG A 7 26.30 1.87 9.71
N ILE A 8 27.37 1.14 9.36
CA ILE A 8 28.44 0.76 10.28
C ILE A 8 29.73 1.28 9.69
N ASN A 9 30.47 2.09 10.45
CA ASN A 9 31.74 2.70 10.00
C ASN A 9 31.65 3.38 8.61
N GLY A 10 30.57 4.11 8.39
CA GLY A 10 30.34 4.84 7.13
C GLY A 10 29.84 4.00 5.96
N ARG A 11 29.80 2.66 6.07
CA ARG A 11 29.33 1.73 5.05
C ARG A 11 27.96 1.16 5.42
N ILE A 12 27.12 0.88 4.41
CA ILE A 12 25.84 0.23 4.61
C ILE A 12 26.10 -1.28 4.75
N HIS A 13 25.65 -1.85 5.86
CA HIS A 13 25.60 -3.30 6.09
C HIS A 13 24.17 -3.77 6.04
N TYR A 14 23.97 -4.93 5.47
CA TYR A 14 22.67 -5.56 5.29
C TYR A 14 22.50 -6.75 6.21
N PHE A 15 21.27 -6.93 6.70
CA PHE A 15 20.89 -7.99 7.63
C PHE A 15 19.58 -8.64 7.18
N ILE A 16 19.50 -9.95 7.30
CA ILE A 16 18.22 -10.64 7.28
C ILE A 16 17.68 -10.61 8.71
N ARG A 17 16.51 -10.01 8.86
CA ARG A 17 15.80 -9.86 10.13
C ARG A 17 14.46 -10.55 10.11
N GLU A 18 13.96 -10.86 11.30
CA GLU A 18 12.64 -11.41 11.51
C GLU A 18 11.88 -10.57 12.53
N SER A 19 10.60 -10.32 12.23
CA SER A 19 9.65 -9.82 13.24
C SER A 19 9.05 -10.99 13.97
N TYR A 20 9.09 -10.97 15.30
CA TYR A 20 8.46 -11.97 16.16
C TYR A 20 7.58 -11.30 17.21
N GLN A 21 6.57 -12.03 17.67
CA GLN A 21 5.68 -11.54 18.71
C GLN A 21 6.26 -11.87 20.08
N GLN A 22 6.34 -10.86 20.94
CA GLN A 22 6.66 -11.03 22.35
C GLN A 22 5.59 -10.31 23.19
N GLN A 23 4.83 -11.07 23.96
CA GLN A 23 3.68 -10.55 24.70
C GLN A 23 2.71 -9.78 23.78
N ASN A 24 2.56 -8.46 23.99
CA ASN A 24 1.65 -7.60 23.24
C ASN A 24 2.37 -6.71 22.21
N SER A 25 3.65 -6.95 21.92
CA SER A 25 4.48 -6.19 21.00
C SER A 25 5.12 -7.08 19.95
N PHE A 26 5.49 -6.48 18.83
CA PHE A 26 6.30 -7.10 17.79
C PHE A 26 7.70 -6.51 17.85
N LEU A 27 8.68 -7.40 18.02
CA LEU A 27 10.09 -7.06 18.07
C LEU A 27 10.80 -7.58 16.81
N SER A 28 11.99 -7.07 16.56
CA SER A 28 12.88 -7.56 15.50
C SER A 28 14.10 -8.25 16.10
N ARG A 29 14.59 -9.28 15.41
CA ARG A 29 15.88 -9.91 15.72
C ARG A 29 16.70 -10.07 14.45
N ASP A 30 18.01 -9.93 14.59
CA ASP A 30 18.98 -10.22 13.54
C ASP A 30 19.13 -11.74 13.42
N LEU A 31 18.96 -12.27 12.21
CA LEU A 31 19.21 -13.67 11.92
C LEU A 31 20.57 -13.85 11.25
N ILE A 32 20.83 -13.09 10.18
CA ILE A 32 22.07 -13.20 9.42
C ILE A 32 22.59 -11.81 9.06
N GLU A 33 23.84 -11.54 9.36
CA GLU A 33 24.56 -10.41 8.79
C GLU A 33 25.09 -10.78 7.40
N LEU A 34 24.63 -10.04 6.39
CA LEU A 34 25.07 -10.21 4.99
C LEU A 34 26.32 -9.37 4.69
N GLY A 35 26.61 -8.36 5.53
CA GLY A 35 27.69 -7.40 5.31
C GLY A 35 27.34 -6.35 4.25
N PRO A 36 28.36 -5.67 3.68
CA PRO A 36 28.15 -4.58 2.74
C PRO A 36 27.80 -5.05 1.31
N ASP A 37 28.07 -6.32 0.97
CA ASP A 37 27.81 -6.87 -0.37
C ASP A 37 26.98 -8.16 -0.29
N PRO A 38 25.65 -8.07 -0.27
CA PRO A 38 24.76 -9.22 -0.32
C PRO A 38 24.80 -9.99 -1.65
N ALA A 39 25.23 -9.36 -2.75
CA ALA A 39 25.27 -10.00 -4.07
C ALA A 39 26.21 -11.22 -4.09
N ARG A 40 27.21 -11.29 -3.22
CA ARG A 40 28.12 -12.43 -3.09
C ARG A 40 27.43 -13.76 -2.75
N PHE A 41 26.21 -13.70 -2.20
CA PHE A 41 25.43 -14.90 -1.87
C PHE A 41 24.50 -15.34 -3.00
N ILE A 42 24.52 -14.64 -4.15
CA ILE A 42 23.75 -15.00 -5.33
C ILE A 42 24.65 -15.78 -6.28
N ILE A 43 24.22 -16.99 -6.61
CA ILE A 43 24.96 -17.90 -7.50
C ILE A 43 24.26 -17.92 -8.85
N TYR A 44 25.03 -17.75 -9.92
CA TYR A 44 24.57 -17.76 -11.30
C TYR A 44 25.07 -19.01 -12.01
N PRO A 45 24.23 -20.05 -12.18
CA PRO A 45 24.65 -21.32 -12.80
C PRO A 45 24.81 -21.22 -14.32
N GLY A 46 24.37 -20.11 -14.90
CA GLY A 46 24.37 -19.85 -16.34
C GLY A 46 22.99 -19.52 -16.87
N GLY A 47 22.91 -18.97 -18.08
CA GLY A 47 21.66 -18.49 -18.68
C GLY A 47 21.04 -17.33 -17.86
N ASN A 48 19.71 -17.38 -17.68
CA ASN A 48 18.96 -16.37 -16.94
C ASN A 48 18.54 -16.87 -15.52
N ALA A 49 19.19 -17.91 -15.00
CA ALA A 49 18.88 -18.46 -13.69
C ALA A 49 19.79 -17.87 -12.60
N PHE A 50 19.26 -17.79 -11.39
CA PHE A 50 20.01 -17.51 -10.19
C PHE A 50 19.43 -18.32 -9.03
N TYR A 51 20.22 -18.56 -8.00
CA TYR A 51 19.78 -19.09 -6.73
C TYR A 51 20.62 -18.49 -5.58
N ILE A 52 20.10 -18.58 -4.37
CA ILE A 52 20.77 -18.07 -3.18
C ILE A 52 21.63 -19.19 -2.62
N SER A 53 22.82 -18.85 -2.13
CA SER A 53 23.76 -19.81 -1.55
C SER A 53 23.10 -20.64 -0.44
N GLU A 54 23.25 -21.97 -0.50
CA GLU A 54 22.76 -22.93 0.49
C GLU A 54 23.21 -22.55 1.91
N SER A 55 24.39 -21.95 2.06
CA SER A 55 24.89 -21.47 3.36
C SER A 55 23.96 -20.47 4.07
N ILE A 56 23.16 -19.70 3.34
CA ILE A 56 22.16 -18.80 3.92
C ILE A 56 20.95 -19.61 4.42
N GLU A 57 20.52 -20.59 3.65
CA GLU A 57 19.39 -21.45 4.00
C GLU A 57 19.70 -22.30 5.22
N GLU A 58 20.87 -22.94 5.27
CA GLU A 58 21.34 -23.72 6.41
C GLU A 58 21.38 -22.87 7.69
N ARG A 59 21.97 -21.67 7.63
CA ARG A 59 22.02 -20.76 8.78
C ARG A 59 20.65 -20.31 9.27
N LEU A 60 19.66 -20.13 8.37
CA LEU A 60 18.29 -19.80 8.75
C LEU A 60 17.60 -20.99 9.43
N LEU A 61 17.83 -22.20 8.94
CA LEU A 61 17.32 -23.44 9.55
C LEU A 61 17.89 -23.64 10.96
N ASP A 62 19.20 -23.44 11.14
CA ASP A 62 19.86 -23.52 12.44
C ASP A 62 19.29 -22.54 13.47
N MET A 63 18.83 -21.37 12.99
CA MET A 63 18.18 -20.36 13.82
C MET A 63 16.68 -20.59 14.03
N GLY A 64 16.13 -21.71 13.54
CA GLY A 64 14.73 -22.07 13.66
C GLY A 64 13.80 -21.19 12.79
N ALA A 65 14.35 -20.56 11.78
CA ALA A 65 13.57 -19.77 10.83
C ALA A 65 13.12 -20.65 9.66
N GLU A 66 12.11 -21.49 9.88
CA GLU A 66 11.45 -22.24 8.81
C GLU A 66 10.68 -21.28 7.91
N LYS A 67 11.31 -20.78 6.86
CA LYS A 67 10.64 -19.85 5.92
C LYS A 67 10.89 -20.27 4.48
N SER A 68 9.92 -19.92 3.64
CA SER A 68 9.93 -20.34 2.24
C SER A 68 11.10 -19.72 1.47
N LEU A 69 11.68 -20.47 0.55
CA LEU A 69 12.67 -20.01 -0.43
C LEU A 69 12.20 -18.73 -1.15
N ASP A 70 10.91 -18.63 -1.39
CA ASP A 70 10.26 -17.48 -2.00
C ASP A 70 10.52 -16.15 -1.25
N GLU A 71 10.56 -16.17 0.11
CA GLU A 71 10.86 -14.96 0.90
C GLU A 71 12.33 -14.55 0.77
N LEU A 72 13.23 -15.51 0.63
CA LEU A 72 14.65 -15.23 0.40
C LEU A 72 14.88 -14.64 -0.98
N GLU A 73 14.27 -15.19 -2.01
CA GLU A 73 14.33 -14.61 -3.35
C GLU A 73 13.82 -13.18 -3.38
N ASP A 74 12.73 -12.87 -2.64
CA ASP A 74 12.21 -11.51 -2.53
C ASP A 74 13.22 -10.55 -1.87
N ILE A 75 13.95 -11.01 -0.84
CA ILE A 75 14.98 -10.23 -0.15
C ILE A 75 16.15 -9.94 -1.07
N PHE A 76 16.64 -10.96 -1.80
CA PHE A 76 17.82 -10.85 -2.66
C PHE A 76 17.56 -10.26 -4.03
N TRP A 77 16.29 -10.14 -4.44
CA TRP A 77 15.91 -9.65 -5.78
C TRP A 77 16.56 -8.33 -6.19
N ARG A 78 16.73 -7.39 -5.27
CA ARG A 78 17.33 -6.10 -5.54
C ARG A 78 18.83 -6.18 -5.90
N PHE A 79 19.49 -7.26 -5.51
CA PHE A 79 20.92 -7.50 -5.74
C PHE A 79 21.18 -8.40 -6.95
N VAL A 80 20.15 -8.96 -7.56
CA VAL A 80 20.25 -9.76 -8.79
C VAL A 80 20.72 -8.88 -9.94
N GLN A 81 21.61 -9.43 -10.78
CA GLN A 81 22.13 -8.73 -11.97
C GLN A 81 21.02 -8.14 -12.81
N PRO A 82 21.15 -6.87 -13.29
CA PRO A 82 20.07 -6.17 -14.00
C PRO A 82 19.58 -6.88 -15.25
N GLU A 83 20.48 -7.55 -15.98
CA GLU A 83 20.18 -8.30 -17.20
C GLU A 83 19.23 -9.46 -16.91
N ILE A 84 19.57 -10.28 -15.91
CA ILE A 84 18.75 -11.42 -15.45
C ILE A 84 17.41 -10.92 -14.89
N ARG A 85 17.45 -9.85 -14.10
CA ARG A 85 16.26 -9.26 -13.52
C ARG A 85 15.27 -8.78 -14.58
N ARG A 86 15.75 -8.16 -15.68
CA ARG A 86 14.89 -7.73 -16.81
C ARG A 86 14.16 -8.90 -17.46
N VAL A 87 14.83 -10.03 -17.60
CA VAL A 87 14.24 -11.24 -18.22
C VAL A 87 13.21 -11.88 -17.28
N LEU A 88 13.51 -11.95 -15.98
CA LEU A 88 12.66 -12.63 -15.00
C LEU A 88 11.48 -11.79 -14.50
N GLU A 89 11.57 -10.45 -14.54
CA GLU A 89 10.54 -9.53 -14.03
C GLU A 89 9.11 -9.80 -14.54
N PRO A 90 8.87 -10.11 -15.85
CA PRO A 90 7.53 -10.43 -16.33
C PRO A 90 6.92 -11.68 -15.74
N PHE A 91 7.76 -12.70 -15.46
CA PHE A 91 7.33 -13.97 -14.85
C PHE A 91 6.99 -13.75 -13.38
N ARG A 92 7.84 -13.05 -12.65
CA ARG A 92 7.64 -12.69 -11.26
C ARG A 92 6.35 -11.87 -11.05
N ARG A 93 6.05 -10.91 -11.92
CA ARG A 93 4.79 -10.16 -11.88
C ARG A 93 3.54 -11.03 -12.06
N ARG A 94 3.64 -12.14 -12.81
CA ARG A 94 2.55 -13.12 -12.90
C ARG A 94 2.38 -13.89 -11.59
N GLU A 95 3.46 -14.36 -11.00
CA GLU A 95 3.45 -15.05 -9.71
C GLU A 95 2.93 -14.17 -8.59
N ASP A 96 3.34 -12.91 -8.52
CA ASP A 96 2.84 -11.94 -7.55
C ASP A 96 1.32 -11.72 -7.68
N ARG A 97 0.78 -11.71 -8.89
CA ARG A 97 -0.67 -11.67 -9.10
C ARG A 97 -1.37 -12.92 -8.55
N HIS A 98 -0.79 -14.09 -8.77
CA HIS A 98 -1.32 -15.34 -8.23
C HIS A 98 -1.21 -15.40 -6.70
N ARG A 99 -0.08 -15.00 -6.13
CA ARG A 99 0.11 -14.85 -4.67
C ARG A 99 -0.88 -13.85 -4.08
N THR A 100 -1.09 -12.71 -4.73
CA THR A 100 -2.06 -11.70 -4.29
C THR A 100 -3.47 -12.25 -4.30
N ASN A 101 -3.85 -13.04 -5.29
CA ASN A 101 -5.16 -13.68 -5.35
C ASN A 101 -5.33 -14.77 -4.27
N ARG A 102 -4.32 -15.60 -4.04
CA ARG A 102 -4.33 -16.58 -2.92
C ARG A 102 -4.43 -15.89 -1.56
N ARG A 103 -3.68 -14.79 -1.33
CA ARG A 103 -3.75 -13.99 -0.10
C ARG A 103 -5.11 -13.32 0.11
N LYS A 104 -5.84 -12.99 -0.96
CA LYS A 104 -7.22 -12.48 -0.86
C LYS A 104 -8.22 -13.53 -0.38
N GLN A 105 -7.95 -14.80 -0.67
CA GLN A 105 -8.78 -15.96 -0.26
C GLN A 105 -8.38 -16.52 1.11
N ALA A 106 -7.18 -16.18 1.62
CA ALA A 106 -6.74 -16.63 2.92
C ALA A 106 -7.57 -15.96 4.04
N PRO A 107 -7.87 -16.68 5.13
CA PRO A 107 -8.57 -16.10 6.29
C PRO A 107 -7.83 -14.86 6.80
N GLU A 108 -8.58 -13.86 7.21
CA GLU A 108 -7.99 -12.63 7.74
C GLU A 108 -7.22 -12.96 9.02
N LYS A 109 -5.90 -12.72 9.01
CA LYS A 109 -5.10 -12.83 10.23
C LYS A 109 -5.66 -11.84 11.25
N ARG A 110 -5.89 -12.31 12.47
CA ARG A 110 -6.30 -11.45 13.58
C ARG A 110 -5.29 -10.31 13.72
N ILE A 111 -5.79 -9.07 13.66
CA ILE A 111 -4.97 -7.89 13.88
C ILE A 111 -4.76 -7.79 15.39
N LEU A 112 -3.54 -8.04 15.84
CA LEU A 112 -3.18 -8.02 17.26
C LEU A 112 -2.92 -6.60 17.76
N ARG A 113 -2.53 -5.71 16.85
CA ARG A 113 -2.25 -4.31 17.18
C ARG A 113 -2.81 -3.38 16.09
N PRO A 114 -3.51 -2.30 16.46
CA PRO A 114 -3.96 -1.31 15.49
C PRO A 114 -2.76 -0.60 14.87
N LEU A 115 -2.85 -0.32 13.56
CA LEU A 115 -1.82 0.43 12.86
C LEU A 115 -1.90 1.91 13.22
N HIS A 116 -0.76 2.53 13.48
CA HIS A 116 -0.65 3.95 13.79
C HIS A 116 -1.17 4.81 12.60
N LEU A 117 -1.77 5.96 12.89
CA LEU A 117 -2.33 6.85 11.86
C LEU A 117 -1.25 7.37 10.90
N PHE A 118 -0.07 7.65 11.40
CA PHE A 118 1.07 8.06 10.61
C PHE A 118 1.42 7.01 9.54
N ASP A 119 1.41 5.72 9.89
CA ASP A 119 1.65 4.62 8.93
C ASP A 119 0.54 4.52 7.89
N LYS A 120 -0.71 4.73 8.29
CA LYS A 120 -1.84 4.75 7.35
C LYS A 120 -1.70 5.88 6.34
N ARG A 121 -1.29 7.08 6.79
CA ARG A 121 -1.07 8.23 5.91
C ARG A 121 0.07 7.98 4.94
N ARG A 122 1.21 7.45 5.40
CA ARG A 122 2.32 7.07 4.53
C ARG A 122 1.88 6.09 3.44
N ALA A 123 1.27 4.96 3.85
CA ALA A 123 0.82 3.94 2.91
C ALA A 123 -0.25 4.47 1.93
N HIS A 124 -1.12 5.35 2.39
CA HIS A 124 -2.14 5.96 1.54
C HIS A 124 -1.52 6.90 0.50
N TYR A 125 -0.63 7.81 0.94
CA TYR A 125 0.03 8.74 0.02
C TYR A 125 0.87 7.99 -1.02
N LEU A 126 1.73 7.06 -0.59
CA LEU A 126 2.58 6.27 -1.49
C LEU A 126 1.81 5.47 -2.54
N LYS A 127 0.55 5.16 -2.25
CA LYS A 127 -0.31 4.43 -3.19
C LYS A 127 -1.13 5.33 -4.11
N PHE A 128 -1.60 6.47 -3.63
CA PHE A 128 -2.58 7.31 -4.32
C PHE A 128 -2.08 8.72 -4.63
N GLY A 129 -0.99 9.18 -4.01
CA GLY A 129 -0.47 10.55 -4.17
C GLY A 129 -1.39 11.64 -3.63
N GLN A 130 -2.36 11.30 -2.77
CA GLN A 130 -3.36 12.24 -2.28
C GLN A 130 -2.88 13.03 -1.07
N ILE A 131 -2.99 14.35 -1.12
CA ILE A 131 -2.68 15.28 -0.02
C ILE A 131 -3.81 15.25 1.01
N ASP A 132 -5.07 15.25 0.57
CA ASP A 132 -6.22 15.22 1.47
C ASP A 132 -6.33 13.88 2.20
N GLN A 133 -6.04 13.89 3.49
CA GLN A 133 -6.08 12.72 4.38
C GLN A 133 -7.26 12.71 5.36
N ARG A 134 -8.22 13.63 5.22
CA ARG A 134 -9.37 13.75 6.14
C ARG A 134 -10.18 12.46 6.28
N ASN A 135 -10.24 11.66 5.23
CA ASN A 135 -10.96 10.39 5.20
C ASN A 135 -10.10 9.15 5.50
N ILE A 136 -8.87 9.30 5.99
CA ILE A 136 -7.96 8.17 6.23
C ILE A 136 -8.54 7.11 7.18
N GLY A 137 -9.39 7.52 8.13
CA GLY A 137 -10.07 6.60 9.06
C GLY A 137 -11.12 5.71 8.39
N ARG A 138 -11.63 6.08 7.21
CA ARG A 138 -12.63 5.31 6.46
C ARG A 138 -12.00 4.34 5.46
N VAL A 139 -10.68 4.43 5.25
CA VAL A 139 -9.96 3.55 4.33
C VAL A 139 -9.97 2.12 4.88
N PRO A 140 -10.40 1.11 4.08
CA PRO A 140 -10.49 -0.26 4.55
C PRO A 140 -9.16 -0.81 5.03
N LEU A 141 -9.18 -1.53 6.15
CA LEU A 141 -8.00 -2.14 6.75
C LEU A 141 -7.24 -3.09 5.81
N LYS A 142 -7.95 -3.73 4.87
CA LYS A 142 -7.34 -4.58 3.85
C LYS A 142 -6.26 -3.89 3.01
N MET A 143 -6.32 -2.56 2.89
CA MET A 143 -5.31 -1.79 2.18
C MET A 143 -3.95 -1.80 2.89
N PHE A 144 -3.96 -1.97 4.20
CA PHE A 144 -2.79 -1.92 5.06
C PHE A 144 -2.29 -3.32 5.50
N ARG A 145 -2.81 -4.41 4.90
CA ARG A 145 -2.49 -5.80 5.30
C ARG A 145 -1.00 -6.10 5.40
N GLY A 146 -0.20 -5.47 4.54
CA GLY A 146 1.24 -5.65 4.53
C GLY A 146 1.97 -5.07 5.75
N LEU A 147 1.29 -4.28 6.59
CA LEU A 147 1.88 -3.60 7.75
C LEU A 147 1.41 -4.19 9.09
N PHE A 148 0.40 -5.08 9.08
CA PHE A 148 -0.10 -5.66 10.33
C PHE A 148 0.84 -6.74 10.87
N ASN A 149 0.89 -6.82 12.21
CA ASN A 149 1.64 -7.84 12.94
C ASN A 149 3.13 -7.85 12.56
N LYS A 150 3.73 -6.67 12.48
CA LYS A 150 5.13 -6.44 12.15
C LYS A 150 5.79 -5.57 13.21
N SER A 151 7.09 -5.77 13.43
CA SER A 151 7.89 -4.89 14.27
C SER A 151 7.96 -3.49 13.68
N ARG A 152 8.26 -2.50 14.56
CA ARG A 152 8.48 -1.12 14.10
C ARG A 152 9.60 -1.06 13.06
N ASP A 153 10.68 -1.79 13.32
CA ASP A 153 11.84 -1.87 12.43
C ASP A 153 11.46 -2.38 11.02
N GLU A 154 10.69 -3.48 10.93
CA GLU A 154 10.22 -4.00 9.63
C GLU A 154 9.33 -3.00 8.89
N ILE A 155 8.45 -2.30 9.63
CA ILE A 155 7.57 -1.29 9.04
C ILE A 155 8.39 -0.13 8.48
N GLU A 156 9.42 0.34 9.22
CA GLU A 156 10.27 1.44 8.75
C GLU A 156 11.10 1.07 7.53
N HIS A 157 11.73 -0.11 7.51
CA HIS A 157 12.46 -0.58 6.33
C HIS A 157 11.55 -0.73 5.11
N ARG A 158 10.33 -1.24 5.32
CA ARG A 158 9.35 -1.33 4.24
C ARG A 158 8.96 0.06 3.68
N PHE A 159 8.79 1.06 4.56
CA PHE A 159 8.52 2.42 4.10
C PHE A 159 9.73 3.03 3.40
N MET A 160 10.95 2.81 3.87
CA MET A 160 12.16 3.25 3.17
C MET A 160 12.19 2.72 1.72
N ASP A 161 11.87 1.44 1.53
CA ASP A 161 11.80 0.84 0.19
C ASP A 161 10.70 1.46 -0.67
N MET A 162 9.53 1.74 -0.11
CA MET A 162 8.42 2.36 -0.84
C MET A 162 8.70 3.84 -1.15
N GLU A 163 9.31 4.56 -0.22
CA GLU A 163 9.67 5.97 -0.32
C GLU A 163 10.78 6.21 -1.35
N ALA A 164 11.63 5.21 -1.63
CA ALA A 164 12.66 5.29 -2.68
C ALA A 164 12.08 5.50 -4.09
N ALA A 165 10.80 5.25 -4.31
CA ALA A 165 10.11 5.52 -5.56
C ALA A 165 9.61 6.97 -5.68
N LEU A 166 9.64 7.77 -4.61
CA LEU A 166 9.26 9.18 -4.64
C LEU A 166 10.31 10.00 -5.40
N SER A 167 9.84 10.93 -6.21
CA SER A 167 10.74 11.93 -6.80
C SER A 167 11.11 13.00 -5.75
N PRO A 168 12.29 13.63 -5.82
CA PRO A 168 12.67 14.72 -4.93
C PRO A 168 11.64 15.86 -4.88
N ARG A 169 10.93 16.09 -5.97
CA ARG A 169 9.86 17.10 -6.08
C ARG A 169 8.64 16.80 -5.21
N GLU A 170 8.46 15.55 -4.81
CA GLU A 170 7.32 15.12 -3.98
C GLU A 170 7.65 15.12 -2.49
N TYR A 171 8.92 15.22 -2.10
CA TYR A 171 9.36 15.04 -0.72
C TYR A 171 8.68 16.00 0.25
N LYS A 172 8.67 17.29 -0.04
CA LYS A 172 8.04 18.29 0.84
C LYS A 172 6.51 18.10 0.93
N THR A 173 5.86 17.79 -0.19
CA THR A 173 4.42 17.46 -0.22
C THR A 173 4.12 16.17 0.55
N TYR A 174 4.99 15.17 0.43
CA TYR A 174 4.89 13.92 1.17
C TYR A 174 4.95 14.17 2.68
N THR A 175 5.99 14.86 3.16
CA THR A 175 6.14 15.17 4.60
C THR A 175 4.98 16.01 5.11
N TYR A 176 4.55 17.03 4.38
CA TYR A 176 3.35 17.81 4.71
C TYR A 176 2.14 16.92 4.95
N THR A 177 1.93 15.95 4.05
CA THR A 177 0.75 15.08 4.08
C THR A 177 0.79 14.06 5.21
N ILE A 178 1.93 13.35 5.39
CA ILE A 178 2.02 12.27 6.36
C ILE A 178 2.00 12.77 7.82
N PHE A 179 2.52 13.97 8.05
CA PHE A 179 2.44 14.64 9.35
C PHE A 179 1.10 15.38 9.59
N ASP A 180 0.15 15.29 8.63
CA ASP A 180 -1.19 15.88 8.73
C ASP A 180 -1.18 17.39 8.97
N LEU A 181 -0.23 18.10 8.34
CA LEU A 181 -0.07 19.52 8.55
C LEU A 181 -1.28 20.34 8.05
N GLN A 182 -2.04 19.79 7.09
CA GLN A 182 -3.27 20.39 6.58
C GLN A 182 -4.27 20.78 7.68
N ARG A 183 -4.30 20.08 8.81
CA ARG A 183 -5.24 20.32 9.91
C ARG A 183 -5.05 21.66 10.63
N TYR A 184 -3.87 22.26 10.48
CA TYR A 184 -3.53 23.55 11.08
C TYR A 184 -3.95 24.74 10.24
N PHE A 185 -4.45 24.50 9.03
CA PHE A 185 -4.81 25.53 8.07
C PHE A 185 -6.29 25.42 7.69
N HIS A 186 -7.04 26.51 7.86
CA HIS A 186 -8.47 26.57 7.51
C HIS A 186 -8.72 26.84 6.02
N GLN A 187 -7.69 27.20 5.28
CA GLN A 187 -7.79 27.53 3.86
C GLN A 187 -8.02 26.27 3.04
N SER A 188 -8.92 26.34 2.06
CA SER A 188 -9.22 25.20 1.16
C SER A 188 -8.00 24.73 0.36
N ILE A 189 -7.04 25.62 0.10
CA ILE A 189 -5.78 25.28 -0.57
C ILE A 189 -4.88 24.33 0.24
N ALA A 190 -5.08 24.22 1.55
CA ALA A 190 -4.27 23.34 2.40
C ALA A 190 -4.36 21.85 2.02
N ILE A 191 -5.47 21.44 1.42
CA ILE A 191 -5.70 20.05 1.01
C ILE A 191 -5.27 19.76 -0.44
N SER A 192 -4.84 20.79 -1.17
CA SER A 192 -4.50 20.65 -2.59
C SER A 192 -3.14 21.27 -2.95
N ASN A 193 -2.86 22.47 -2.48
CA ASN A 193 -1.68 23.27 -2.85
C ASN A 193 -0.95 23.82 -1.63
N PRO A 194 -0.27 22.98 -0.84
CA PRO A 194 0.40 23.40 0.38
C PRO A 194 1.53 24.43 0.15
N GLN A 195 2.07 24.49 -1.06
CA GLN A 195 3.05 25.50 -1.45
C GLN A 195 2.54 26.96 -1.36
N MET A 196 1.23 27.15 -1.40
CA MET A 196 0.59 28.48 -1.31
C MET A 196 0.36 28.95 0.14
N LEU A 197 0.65 28.08 1.10
CA LEU A 197 0.54 28.40 2.52
C LEU A 197 1.78 29.17 3.01
N SER A 198 1.67 29.80 4.19
CA SER A 198 2.82 30.38 4.87
C SER A 198 3.81 29.26 5.24
N GLN A 199 4.94 29.17 4.53
CA GLN A 199 5.93 28.12 4.72
C GLN A 199 6.53 28.15 6.12
N ALA A 200 6.75 29.31 6.70
CA ALA A 200 7.24 29.43 8.09
C ALA A 200 6.30 28.71 9.09
N LYS A 201 4.97 28.83 8.90
CA LYS A 201 3.99 28.11 9.74
C LYS A 201 3.96 26.61 9.43
N VAL A 202 4.13 26.24 8.18
CA VAL A 202 4.22 24.81 7.78
C VAL A 202 5.43 24.17 8.45
N ASP A 203 6.58 24.84 8.42
CA ASP A 203 7.83 24.36 9.01
C ASP A 203 7.74 24.28 10.55
N GLU A 204 7.13 25.27 11.21
CA GLU A 204 6.87 25.26 12.66
C GLU A 204 6.02 24.05 13.07
N HIS A 205 4.89 23.83 12.39
CA HIS A 205 4.04 22.68 12.67
C HIS A 205 4.70 21.34 12.31
N PHE A 206 5.54 21.29 11.28
CA PHE A 206 6.30 20.10 10.97
C PHE A 206 7.25 19.71 12.13
N ILE A 207 8.02 20.68 12.65
CA ILE A 207 8.92 20.47 13.78
C ILE A 207 8.13 19.96 15.01
N GLU A 208 6.99 20.61 15.30
CA GLU A 208 6.13 20.17 16.41
C GLU A 208 5.67 18.72 16.23
N GLN A 209 5.20 18.36 15.03
CA GLN A 209 4.67 17.01 14.79
C GLN A 209 5.74 15.92 14.76
N ILE A 210 6.92 16.19 14.22
CA ILE A 210 8.01 15.20 14.23
C ILE A 210 8.54 14.98 15.65
N CYS A 211 8.62 16.03 16.49
CA CYS A 211 8.97 15.89 17.89
C CYS A 211 7.92 15.08 18.67
N ARG A 212 6.64 15.32 18.44
CA ARG A 212 5.56 14.53 19.04
C ARG A 212 5.63 13.05 18.63
N LEU A 213 5.85 12.77 17.34
CA LEU A 213 5.99 11.41 16.86
C LEU A 213 7.21 10.71 17.44
N ASN A 214 8.32 11.45 17.63
CA ASN A 214 9.54 10.91 18.23
C ASN A 214 9.31 10.45 19.67
N GLN A 215 8.42 11.10 20.39
CA GLN A 215 8.09 10.80 21.79
C GLN A 215 6.87 9.86 21.94
N ASP A 216 6.23 9.44 20.83
CA ASP A 216 5.02 8.62 20.89
C ASP A 216 5.33 7.15 21.22
N PRO A 217 5.02 6.67 22.44
CA PRO A 217 5.32 5.30 22.85
C PRO A 217 4.47 4.27 22.10
N ILE A 218 3.32 4.68 21.55
CA ILE A 218 2.47 3.79 20.75
C ILE A 218 3.14 3.57 19.39
N PHE A 219 3.68 4.60 18.79
CA PHE A 219 4.40 4.51 17.52
C PHE A 219 5.67 3.67 17.67
N TRP A 220 6.48 3.91 18.70
CA TRP A 220 7.77 3.24 18.96
C TRP A 220 7.68 1.96 19.79
N ALA A 221 6.49 1.42 20.01
CA ALA A 221 6.36 0.24 20.85
C ALA A 221 7.18 -0.94 20.30
N GLY A 222 8.02 -1.51 21.16
CA GLY A 222 8.98 -2.55 20.83
C GLY A 222 10.33 -2.01 20.32
N THR A 223 10.57 -0.71 20.44
CA THR A 223 11.84 -0.04 20.14
C THR A 223 12.36 0.64 21.39
N GLU A 224 13.67 0.73 21.54
CA GLU A 224 14.27 1.45 22.66
C GLU A 224 13.97 2.95 22.58
N ALA A 225 13.67 3.55 23.73
CA ALA A 225 13.48 4.99 23.83
C ALA A 225 14.82 5.70 23.60
N THR A 226 14.80 6.83 22.91
CA THR A 226 15.98 7.65 22.64
C THR A 226 15.69 9.12 22.97
N ASP A 227 16.69 9.79 23.55
CA ASP A 227 16.65 11.23 23.80
C ASP A 227 16.90 12.07 22.53
N ARG A 228 17.33 11.42 21.46
CA ARG A 228 17.60 12.05 20.17
C ARG A 228 16.45 11.76 19.19
N LEU A 229 16.43 12.51 18.10
CA LEU A 229 15.57 12.18 16.99
C LEU A 229 15.95 10.79 16.45
N HIS A 230 14.98 9.88 16.41
CA HIS A 230 15.20 8.50 15.95
C HIS A 230 15.69 8.49 14.50
N ASP A 231 16.69 7.68 14.21
CA ASP A 231 17.34 7.60 12.88
C ASP A 231 16.36 7.47 11.73
N PHE A 232 15.28 6.72 11.91
CA PHE A 232 14.23 6.60 10.90
C PHE A 232 13.46 7.88 10.63
N LEU A 233 13.44 8.85 11.55
CA LEU A 233 12.76 10.14 11.35
C LEU A 233 13.65 11.18 10.68
N VAL A 234 14.98 11.03 10.76
CA VAL A 234 15.94 11.99 10.17
C VAL A 234 15.66 12.20 8.67
N ARG A 235 15.29 11.15 7.95
CA ARG A 235 14.98 11.25 6.51
C ARG A 235 13.82 12.21 6.21
N TYR A 236 12.85 12.33 7.11
CA TYR A 236 11.73 13.28 6.92
C TYR A 236 12.15 14.72 7.14
N VAL A 237 13.11 14.96 8.03
CA VAL A 237 13.71 16.28 8.19
C VAL A 237 14.41 16.69 6.91
N LEU A 238 15.23 15.80 6.33
CA LEU A 238 15.90 16.04 5.05
C LEU A 238 14.89 16.25 3.92
N MET A 239 13.87 15.40 3.81
CA MET A 239 12.81 15.53 2.80
C MET A 239 12.03 16.84 2.92
N HIS A 240 11.91 17.40 4.14
CA HIS A 240 11.13 18.61 4.36
C HIS A 240 11.93 19.89 4.14
N PHE A 241 13.20 19.93 4.58
CA PHE A 241 14.00 21.16 4.58
C PHE A 241 15.00 21.25 3.42
N ASP A 242 15.51 20.11 2.93
CA ASP A 242 16.53 20.12 1.86
C ASP A 242 15.89 20.16 0.45
N TYR A 243 14.56 20.06 0.38
CA TYR A 243 13.84 20.04 -0.89
C TYR A 243 12.68 21.05 -0.89
N ASP A 244 12.53 21.73 -2.03
CA ASP A 244 11.39 22.60 -2.25
C ASP A 244 10.24 21.87 -2.93
N TYR A 245 9.04 22.47 -2.85
CA TYR A 245 7.94 22.04 -3.70
C TYR A 245 8.33 22.13 -5.18
N ALA A 246 7.86 21.20 -5.97
CA ALA A 246 8.05 21.28 -7.41
C ALA A 246 7.59 22.66 -7.90
N PRO A 247 8.37 23.35 -8.76
CA PRO A 247 7.87 24.53 -9.43
C PRO A 247 6.65 24.09 -10.25
N GLY A 248 5.46 24.34 -9.68
CA GLY A 248 4.21 23.89 -10.28
C GLY A 248 3.89 24.73 -11.50
N SER A 249 3.87 24.12 -12.68
CA SER A 249 2.96 24.59 -13.70
C SER A 249 1.55 24.31 -13.17
N PHE A 250 0.71 25.33 -13.03
CA PHE A 250 -0.70 25.19 -12.64
C PHE A 250 -1.41 24.05 -13.42
N MET A 251 -0.99 23.84 -14.66
CA MET A 251 -1.50 22.76 -15.51
C MET A 251 -1.01 21.37 -15.07
N GLU A 252 0.24 21.23 -14.63
CA GLU A 252 0.78 19.95 -14.15
C GLU A 252 0.13 19.57 -12.81
N ASP A 253 -0.06 20.52 -11.93
CA ASP A 253 -0.74 20.29 -10.63
C ASP A 253 -2.22 19.97 -10.86
N TYR A 254 -2.88 20.62 -11.79
CA TYR A 254 -4.26 20.32 -12.18
C TYR A 254 -4.37 18.92 -12.81
N LEU A 255 -3.47 18.55 -13.72
CA LEU A 255 -3.42 17.21 -14.31
C LEU A 255 -3.10 16.16 -13.26
N ARG A 256 -2.19 16.44 -12.32
CA ARG A 256 -1.86 15.53 -11.21
C ARG A 256 -3.06 15.37 -10.28
N GLN A 257 -3.76 16.44 -9.92
CA GLN A 257 -5.00 16.38 -9.17
C GLN A 257 -6.09 15.60 -9.91
N PHE A 258 -6.24 15.83 -11.21
CA PHE A 258 -7.21 15.10 -12.04
C PHE A 258 -6.89 13.60 -12.12
N ILE A 259 -5.62 13.22 -12.29
CA ILE A 259 -5.17 11.83 -12.28
C ILE A 259 -5.35 11.22 -10.88
N ASN A 260 -5.00 11.95 -9.82
CA ASN A 260 -5.11 11.50 -8.46
C ASN A 260 -6.56 11.42 -7.98
N SER A 261 -7.43 12.34 -8.39
CA SER A 261 -8.87 12.28 -8.08
C SER A 261 -9.55 11.04 -8.69
N ARG A 262 -9.06 10.57 -9.84
CA ARG A 262 -9.50 9.27 -10.42
C ARG A 262 -8.92 8.05 -9.69
N ARG A 263 -7.84 8.22 -8.93
CA ARG A 263 -7.26 7.20 -8.06
C ARG A 263 -7.84 7.24 -6.65
N GLU A 264 -8.74 8.20 -6.37
CA GLU A 264 -9.42 8.25 -5.08
C GLU A 264 -10.04 6.91 -4.76
N TYR A 265 -9.68 6.35 -3.58
CA TYR A 265 -10.46 5.29 -3.01
C TYR A 265 -11.83 5.88 -2.64
N ARG A 266 -12.77 5.78 -3.56
CA ARG A 266 -14.18 5.89 -3.21
C ARG A 266 -14.55 4.54 -2.62
N PRO A 267 -14.90 4.47 -1.32
CA PRO A 267 -15.45 3.24 -0.78
C PRO A 267 -16.61 2.88 -1.69
N PRO A 268 -16.71 1.61 -2.13
CA PRO A 268 -17.87 1.19 -2.90
C PRO A 268 -19.09 1.60 -2.09
N TYR A 269 -19.89 2.45 -2.69
CA TYR A 269 -21.17 2.85 -2.08
C TYR A 269 -21.89 1.54 -1.77
N LYS A 270 -22.05 1.20 -0.50
CA LYS A 270 -23.01 0.17 -0.11
C LYS A 270 -24.37 0.76 -0.41
N ARG A 271 -24.76 0.75 -1.69
CA ARG A 271 -26.17 0.84 -2.01
C ARG A 271 -26.83 -0.31 -1.28
N ALA A 272 -27.86 -0.03 -0.51
CA ALA A 272 -28.71 -1.06 0.04
C ALA A 272 -29.02 -2.01 -1.13
N ALA A 273 -28.83 -3.31 -0.93
CA ALA A 273 -29.03 -4.32 -1.96
C ALA A 273 -30.34 -3.99 -2.69
N ALA A 274 -30.27 -3.79 -3.99
CA ALA A 274 -31.41 -3.38 -4.78
C ALA A 274 -32.54 -4.37 -4.53
N GLY A 275 -33.59 -3.92 -3.90
CA GLY A 275 -34.72 -4.78 -3.57
C GLY A 275 -35.31 -5.37 -4.85
N LEU A 276 -36.00 -6.52 -4.76
CA LEU A 276 -36.58 -7.18 -5.92
C LEU A 276 -37.44 -6.25 -6.80
N LYS A 277 -38.00 -5.20 -6.20
CA LYS A 277 -38.76 -4.14 -6.89
C LYS A 277 -37.86 -3.24 -7.74
N GLU A 278 -36.68 -2.86 -7.22
CA GLU A 278 -35.71 -2.03 -7.95
C GLU A 278 -35.07 -2.83 -9.09
N ALA A 279 -34.72 -4.10 -8.84
CA ALA A 279 -34.23 -5.00 -9.89
C ALA A 279 -35.27 -5.20 -11.01
N SER A 280 -36.54 -5.26 -10.67
CA SER A 280 -37.68 -5.33 -11.59
C SER A 280 -37.76 -4.06 -12.48
N ALA A 281 -37.59 -2.89 -11.92
CA ALA A 281 -37.58 -1.63 -12.67
C ALA A 281 -36.37 -1.54 -13.62
N ILE A 282 -35.18 -1.89 -13.15
CA ILE A 282 -33.95 -1.83 -13.95
C ILE A 282 -33.97 -2.83 -15.12
N LEU A 283 -34.45 -4.06 -14.88
CA LEU A 283 -34.55 -5.10 -15.91
C LEU A 283 -35.75 -4.95 -16.82
N GLY A 284 -36.73 -4.10 -16.47
CA GLY A 284 -37.96 -3.87 -17.22
C GLY A 284 -38.92 -5.08 -17.19
N ILE A 285 -38.86 -5.91 -16.14
CA ILE A 285 -39.70 -7.11 -16.00
C ILE A 285 -40.34 -7.14 -14.60
N SER A 286 -41.61 -7.54 -14.52
CA SER A 286 -42.32 -7.60 -13.25
C SER A 286 -41.61 -8.49 -12.21
N ALA A 287 -41.65 -8.11 -10.93
CA ALA A 287 -41.05 -8.85 -9.83
C ALA A 287 -41.55 -10.32 -9.75
N VAL A 288 -42.81 -10.57 -10.16
CA VAL A 288 -43.39 -11.93 -10.20
C VAL A 288 -42.71 -12.79 -11.26
N ASN A 289 -42.48 -12.24 -12.45
CA ASN A 289 -41.81 -12.91 -13.55
C ASN A 289 -40.34 -13.14 -13.25
N LEU A 290 -39.64 -12.17 -12.63
CA LEU A 290 -38.27 -12.32 -12.19
C LEU A 290 -38.08 -13.47 -11.18
N LYS A 291 -39.03 -13.67 -10.27
CA LYS A 291 -39.02 -14.81 -9.34
C LYS A 291 -39.15 -16.16 -10.05
N LYS A 292 -39.97 -16.22 -11.11
CA LYS A 292 -40.25 -17.48 -11.85
C LYS A 292 -39.19 -17.80 -12.91
N MET A 293 -38.41 -16.83 -13.36
CA MET A 293 -37.38 -17.00 -14.38
C MET A 293 -36.29 -17.99 -13.95
N SER A 294 -35.86 -18.84 -14.91
CA SER A 294 -34.68 -19.69 -14.71
C SER A 294 -33.38 -18.86 -14.70
N ARG A 295 -32.32 -19.43 -14.16
CA ARG A 295 -30.98 -18.82 -14.21
C ARG A 295 -30.50 -18.56 -15.65
N GLN A 296 -30.87 -19.45 -16.57
CA GLN A 296 -30.50 -19.31 -17.99
C GLN A 296 -31.24 -18.14 -18.66
N ASP A 297 -32.52 -17.98 -18.37
CA ASP A 297 -33.33 -16.88 -18.92
C ASP A 297 -32.89 -15.53 -18.35
N LEU A 298 -32.54 -15.47 -17.06
CA LEU A 298 -32.00 -14.28 -16.44
C LEU A 298 -30.65 -13.88 -17.06
N ASN A 299 -29.79 -14.84 -17.38
CA ASN A 299 -28.53 -14.59 -18.07
C ASN A 299 -28.74 -14.04 -19.49
N ARG A 300 -29.72 -14.59 -20.23
CA ARG A 300 -30.05 -14.08 -21.57
C ARG A 300 -30.59 -12.65 -21.52
N LEU A 301 -31.48 -12.37 -20.56
CA LEU A 301 -32.01 -11.04 -20.34
C LEU A 301 -30.91 -10.02 -20.01
N TYR A 302 -30.06 -10.38 -19.07
CA TYR A 302 -28.93 -9.54 -18.67
C TYR A 302 -28.01 -9.21 -19.85
N ARG A 303 -27.59 -10.22 -20.64
CA ARG A 303 -26.72 -10.02 -21.81
C ARG A 303 -27.31 -9.05 -22.82
N ARG A 304 -28.62 -9.17 -23.11
CA ARG A 304 -29.31 -8.26 -24.02
C ARG A 304 -29.31 -6.82 -23.48
N LYS A 305 -29.70 -6.64 -22.22
CA LYS A 305 -29.74 -5.32 -21.58
C LYS A 305 -28.33 -4.71 -21.40
N ALA A 306 -27.34 -5.52 -21.09
CA ALA A 306 -25.95 -5.07 -20.98
C ALA A 306 -25.39 -4.59 -22.35
N GLN A 307 -25.80 -5.19 -23.46
CA GLN A 307 -25.45 -4.70 -24.80
C GLN A 307 -26.13 -3.40 -25.19
N GLU A 308 -27.38 -3.18 -24.73
CA GLU A 308 -28.13 -1.94 -24.94
C GLU A 308 -27.55 -0.77 -24.15
N LEU A 309 -27.11 -1.01 -22.91
CA LEU A 309 -26.63 0.03 -21.98
C LEU A 309 -25.09 0.13 -21.92
N HIS A 310 -24.37 -0.58 -22.81
CA HIS A 310 -22.90 -0.57 -22.77
C HIS A 310 -22.33 0.81 -23.09
N PRO A 311 -21.39 1.35 -22.28
CA PRO A 311 -20.80 2.68 -22.50
C PRO A 311 -20.17 2.85 -23.89
N ASP A 312 -19.54 1.81 -24.43
CA ASP A 312 -18.91 1.83 -25.78
C ASP A 312 -19.93 1.97 -26.93
N LYS A 313 -21.21 1.75 -26.64
CA LYS A 313 -22.32 1.92 -27.61
C LYS A 313 -23.19 3.14 -27.33
N GLY A 314 -22.67 4.05 -26.49
CA GLY A 314 -23.38 5.29 -26.10
C GLY A 314 -24.38 5.12 -24.96
N GLY A 315 -24.35 3.98 -24.26
CA GLY A 315 -25.18 3.75 -23.07
C GLY A 315 -24.69 4.51 -21.83
N ASP A 316 -25.58 4.71 -20.88
CA ASP A 316 -25.30 5.38 -19.62
C ASP A 316 -24.55 4.46 -18.65
N HIS A 317 -23.39 4.92 -18.18
CA HIS A 317 -22.53 4.17 -17.26
C HIS A 317 -23.21 3.82 -15.93
N ASP A 318 -23.98 4.73 -15.35
CA ASP A 318 -24.64 4.51 -14.05
C ASP A 318 -25.79 3.51 -14.19
N GLN A 319 -26.50 3.53 -15.33
CA GLN A 319 -27.52 2.52 -15.64
C GLN A 319 -26.91 1.14 -15.87
N PHE A 320 -25.76 1.05 -16.56
CA PHE A 320 -25.02 -0.20 -16.75
C PHE A 320 -24.54 -0.80 -15.42
N VAL A 321 -23.99 0.02 -14.52
CA VAL A 321 -23.57 -0.41 -13.18
C VAL A 321 -24.76 -0.92 -12.38
N SER A 322 -25.88 -0.16 -12.37
CA SER A 322 -27.11 -0.54 -11.66
C SER A 322 -27.71 -1.85 -12.19
N LEU A 323 -27.69 -2.07 -13.51
CA LEU A 323 -28.11 -3.31 -14.14
C LEU A 323 -27.26 -4.50 -13.70
N THR A 324 -25.95 -4.30 -13.65
CA THR A 324 -24.99 -5.36 -13.27
C THR A 324 -25.16 -5.75 -11.80
N GLU A 325 -25.34 -4.77 -10.91
CA GLU A 325 -25.61 -5.00 -9.49
C GLU A 325 -26.92 -5.77 -9.27
N ALA A 326 -28.01 -5.35 -9.93
CA ALA A 326 -29.32 -6.00 -9.86
C ALA A 326 -29.23 -7.47 -10.34
N TYR A 327 -28.51 -7.73 -11.42
CA TYR A 327 -28.28 -9.08 -11.91
C TYR A 327 -27.52 -9.96 -10.92
N HIS A 328 -26.42 -9.45 -10.34
CA HIS A 328 -25.63 -10.18 -9.34
C HIS A 328 -26.42 -10.53 -8.07
N GLU A 329 -27.30 -9.64 -7.61
CA GLU A 329 -28.16 -9.93 -6.47
C GLU A 329 -29.22 -11.00 -6.79
N LEU A 330 -29.84 -10.93 -7.98
CA LEU A 330 -30.83 -11.93 -8.40
C LEU A 330 -30.22 -13.31 -8.59
N ILE A 331 -29.00 -13.41 -9.13
CA ILE A 331 -28.31 -14.70 -9.34
C ILE A 331 -27.97 -15.39 -8.02
N LYS A 332 -27.62 -14.62 -6.96
CA LYS A 332 -27.35 -15.19 -5.62
C LYS A 332 -28.59 -15.84 -5.00
N THR A 333 -29.77 -15.37 -5.35
CA THR A 333 -31.04 -15.88 -4.81
C THR A 333 -31.58 -17.09 -5.58
N LYS A 334 -30.99 -17.38 -6.74
CA LYS A 334 -31.38 -18.50 -7.61
C LYS A 334 -30.34 -19.62 -7.55
N LYS A 335 -30.69 -20.71 -6.93
CA LYS A 335 -29.94 -21.96 -6.94
C LYS A 335 -29.99 -22.65 -8.32
#